data_ed358b160f5fc419aa158a898dad2048
#
_entry.id   ed358b160f5fc419aa158a898dad2048
#
_cell.length_a   1.000
_cell.length_b   1.000
_cell.length_c   1.000
_cell.angle_alpha   90.00
_cell.angle_beta   90.00
_cell.angle_gamma   90.00
#
_symmetry.space_group_name_H-M   'P 1'
#
loop_
_entity.id
_entity.type
_entity.pdbx_description
1 polymer ?
#
loop_
_entity_poly.entity_id
_entity_poly.type
_entity_poly.pdbx_seq_one_letter_code
_entity_poly.pdbx_strand_id
1 'polypeptide(L)'
;MLLSRRSAPSLRFLFFTSLALGGLSLLSTCGYGRNDEELESEEGGDNTAAQLVSLTIKPNNDILLVDLNTEASKMFTVRGLFSDGSSADFTRKVKWSLDNTSLGKFQGSTFKSAVLSQNKVDFTRIFAKIKTPERELASVANLTVVWLRTTGNSQDFFFNLPYMIEPQKKPLTFTTEVQSLDVFFAVDTTGSMGGEINQLTRSLQSTIIPGVKAAAAKDAWFGVGAVDDWPTGSYGSPGCGGGPDDQPLILLQPMTDDVMKAQNGVQQLLRGSSPRGCGADTPEGQMEALYAIATGDALMGMGANVPANKKGIGGVEFRDGALPVVVSISDASFHSKGDATPLTCFGSSVAWGSDVSSLAHSRKQTEDALNKICAKSVGVSAITGSEEGCIATKDLTMFAKATGAVVPPEAWDVGMRPSNCAMGQCCTGQRGAGEPPDSDGLCPLVFKIPADGTGVGDQVTTGISQLARFASFDVVTDVQGQTMGEKGETLPPGKTTADFIASIIPLDALPPPPPPFIPPPLITDQGFKKVTPGSLVRFMVEAKNEIVRETTRPQVFHATIRVRAGGCANLDSRDVIILIPPVAPTPA
;
A
#
# COMPACT_ATOMS: atom_id res chain seq x y z
N MET A 1 -15.53 -44.29 -37.48
CA MET A 1 -15.12 -44.07 -38.89
C MET A 1 -14.17 -42.88 -38.90
N LEU A 2 -12.87 -43.15 -39.19
CA LEU A 2 -11.75 -42.27 -39.60
C LEU A 2 -11.49 -40.98 -38.80
N LEU A 3 -10.57 -40.98 -37.89
CA LEU A 3 -9.12 -40.65 -37.89
C LEU A 3 -8.69 -39.50 -38.82
N SER A 4 -8.26 -38.39 -38.20
CA SER A 4 -7.17 -37.58 -38.78
C SER A 4 -6.40 -36.89 -37.64
N ARG A 5 -5.20 -37.42 -37.37
CA ARG A 5 -4.12 -36.78 -36.64
C ARG A 5 -3.50 -35.70 -37.51
N ARG A 6 -3.22 -34.50 -36.94
CA ARG A 6 -2.16 -33.64 -37.49
C ARG A 6 -1.25 -33.17 -36.35
N SER A 7 0.01 -33.39 -36.60
CA SER A 7 1.22 -33.23 -35.83
C SER A 7 1.58 -31.78 -35.56
N ALA A 8 2.17 -31.55 -34.38
CA ALA A 8 2.87 -30.33 -33.99
C ALA A 8 4.24 -30.24 -34.67
N PRO A 9 4.75 -29.04 -34.94
CA PRO A 9 6.17 -28.84 -35.25
C PRO A 9 6.97 -28.48 -34.02
N SER A 10 8.01 -29.26 -33.79
CA SER A 10 9.07 -29.04 -32.82
C SER A 10 9.97 -27.87 -33.24
N LEU A 11 10.14 -26.87 -32.35
CA LEU A 11 11.10 -25.78 -32.51
C LEU A 11 12.45 -26.23 -31.91
N ARG A 12 13.46 -26.39 -32.76
CA ARG A 12 14.84 -26.68 -32.39
C ARG A 12 15.54 -25.40 -31.93
N PHE A 13 16.11 -25.44 -30.74
CA PHE A 13 17.10 -24.47 -30.29
C PHE A 13 18.42 -24.67 -31.02
N LEU A 14 18.95 -23.63 -31.66
CA LEU A 14 20.29 -23.55 -32.19
C LEU A 14 21.23 -23.00 -31.10
N PHE A 15 22.18 -23.82 -30.69
CA PHE A 15 23.35 -23.38 -29.94
C PHE A 15 24.37 -22.75 -30.92
N PHE A 16 24.74 -21.50 -30.68
CA PHE A 16 25.92 -20.90 -31.29
C PHE A 16 27.14 -21.11 -30.38
N THR A 17 28.06 -21.96 -30.83
CA THR A 17 29.38 -22.08 -30.29
C THR A 17 30.30 -21.09 -30.99
N SER A 18 30.89 -20.16 -30.26
CA SER A 18 31.93 -19.26 -30.78
C SER A 18 33.28 -19.95 -30.71
N LEU A 19 33.91 -20.14 -31.85
CA LEU A 19 35.25 -20.61 -32.04
C LEU A 19 36.27 -19.50 -31.74
N ALA A 20 37.21 -19.75 -30.82
CA ALA A 20 38.38 -18.92 -30.62
C ALA A 20 39.45 -19.25 -31.65
N LEU A 21 39.88 -18.29 -32.45
CA LEU A 21 41.07 -18.39 -33.28
C LEU A 21 42.29 -17.91 -32.50
N GLY A 22 43.23 -18.80 -32.32
CA GLY A 22 44.57 -18.52 -31.83
C GLY A 22 45.43 -17.84 -32.89
N GLY A 23 46.09 -16.78 -32.49
CA GLY A 23 47.14 -16.12 -33.26
C GLY A 23 48.51 -16.45 -32.70
N LEU A 24 49.21 -17.23 -33.45
CA LEU A 24 50.64 -17.57 -33.25
C LEU A 24 51.47 -16.39 -33.76
N SER A 25 52.39 -15.83 -32.98
CA SER A 25 53.45 -14.95 -33.51
C SER A 25 54.80 -15.37 -33.00
N LEU A 26 55.62 -15.50 -33.99
CA LEU A 26 56.95 -16.07 -34.09
C LEU A 26 58.00 -15.41 -33.18
N LEU A 27 58.82 -16.27 -32.64
CA LEU A 27 60.17 -15.99 -32.14
C LEU A 27 61.11 -15.58 -33.28
N SER A 28 61.83 -14.50 -33.09
CA SER A 28 63.09 -14.28 -33.84
C SER A 28 64.20 -14.04 -32.85
N THR A 29 65.11 -14.99 -32.83
CA THR A 29 66.44 -14.94 -32.21
C THR A 29 67.43 -14.39 -33.20
N CYS A 30 68.29 -13.46 -32.76
CA CYS A 30 69.63 -13.17 -33.22
C CYS A 30 70.32 -12.44 -32.08
N GLY A 31 71.40 -12.80 -31.53
CA GLY A 31 72.60 -13.50 -31.94
C GLY A 31 73.83 -12.59 -31.91
N TYR A 32 74.66 -12.76 -30.87
CA TYR A 32 76.10 -12.45 -30.82
C TYR A 32 76.61 -11.02 -31.09
N GLY A 33 77.41 -10.54 -30.12
CA GLY A 33 78.38 -9.47 -30.24
C GLY A 33 79.01 -9.11 -28.90
N ARG A 34 80.06 -9.83 -28.58
CA ARG A 34 81.00 -9.58 -27.49
C ARG A 34 81.95 -8.46 -27.92
N ASN A 35 82.11 -7.40 -27.14
CA ASN A 35 83.40 -6.68 -27.05
C ASN A 35 83.51 -6.10 -25.64
N ASP A 36 84.59 -6.55 -25.00
CA ASP A 36 85.08 -5.98 -23.75
C ASP A 36 85.75 -4.66 -24.05
N GLU A 37 85.42 -3.62 -23.34
CA GLU A 37 86.28 -2.48 -23.04
C GLU A 37 85.96 -1.97 -21.66
N GLU A 38 86.91 -2.16 -20.75
CA GLU A 38 87.02 -1.46 -19.48
C GLU A 38 87.14 0.03 -19.72
N LEU A 39 86.22 0.77 -19.02
CA LEU A 39 86.49 2.18 -18.69
C LEU A 39 86.02 2.36 -17.27
N GLU A 40 87.05 2.36 -16.37
CA GLU A 40 86.91 2.96 -15.05
C GLU A 40 86.55 4.45 -15.21
N SER A 41 85.40 4.83 -14.61
CA SER A 41 85.18 6.23 -14.16
C SER A 41 84.47 6.15 -12.86
N GLU A 42 85.15 6.53 -11.83
CA GLU A 42 84.62 6.99 -10.58
C GLU A 42 83.53 8.00 -10.84
N GLU A 43 82.38 7.79 -10.19
CA GLU A 43 81.72 8.91 -9.52
C GLU A 43 80.62 8.36 -8.59
N GLY A 44 80.68 8.82 -7.35
CA GLY A 44 79.73 8.53 -6.32
C GLY A 44 78.30 8.99 -6.70
N GLY A 45 77.53 8.06 -7.22
CA GLY A 45 76.07 8.19 -7.25
C GLY A 45 75.58 7.78 -5.87
N ASP A 46 75.03 8.75 -5.18
CA ASP A 46 74.29 8.60 -3.93
C ASP A 46 73.10 7.64 -4.20
N ASN A 47 73.36 6.34 -4.00
CA ASN A 47 72.40 5.28 -4.20
C ASN A 47 71.44 5.25 -3.02
N THR A 48 70.79 6.41 -2.76
CA THR A 48 69.70 6.48 -1.82
C THR A 48 68.58 5.62 -2.38
N ALA A 49 68.48 4.40 -1.83
CA ALA A 49 67.41 3.48 -2.16
C ALA A 49 66.06 4.23 -2.08
N ALA A 50 65.26 4.15 -3.14
CA ALA A 50 63.99 4.84 -3.22
C ALA A 50 63.15 4.57 -1.96
N GLN A 51 62.85 5.64 -1.23
CA GLN A 51 62.15 5.55 0.03
C GLN A 51 60.65 5.51 -0.20
N LEU A 52 59.91 4.69 0.55
CA LEU A 52 58.45 4.65 0.53
C LEU A 52 57.90 5.99 1.09
N VAL A 53 57.19 6.77 0.26
CA VAL A 53 56.73 8.13 0.57
C VAL A 53 55.32 8.12 1.09
N SER A 54 54.41 7.37 0.44
CA SER A 54 53.00 7.32 0.81
C SER A 54 52.34 5.98 0.53
N LEU A 55 51.22 5.76 1.16
CA LEU A 55 50.31 4.63 0.91
C LEU A 55 48.97 5.13 0.39
N THR A 56 48.36 4.36 -0.49
CA THR A 56 47.01 4.62 -0.97
C THR A 56 46.17 3.36 -0.92
N ILE A 57 45.06 3.38 -0.18
CA ILE A 57 44.08 2.28 -0.14
C ILE A 57 43.13 2.45 -1.32
N LYS A 58 42.77 1.33 -1.97
CA LYS A 58 41.69 1.26 -2.97
C LYS A 58 40.74 0.09 -2.67
N PRO A 59 39.43 0.32 -2.77
CA PRO A 59 38.77 1.63 -2.91
C PRO A 59 38.98 2.49 -1.67
N ASN A 60 39.02 3.84 -1.83
CA ASN A 60 39.25 4.76 -0.72
C ASN A 60 37.97 5.29 -0.08
N ASN A 61 36.83 5.10 -0.73
CA ASN A 61 35.50 5.43 -0.23
C ASN A 61 34.51 4.46 -0.87
N ASP A 62 33.94 3.52 -0.11
CA ASP A 62 33.12 2.45 -0.66
C ASP A 62 31.88 2.15 0.20
N ILE A 63 30.90 1.51 -0.43
CA ILE A 63 29.67 1.07 0.19
C ILE A 63 29.55 -0.44 -0.01
N LEU A 64 29.39 -1.17 1.09
CA LEU A 64 29.14 -2.61 1.08
C LEU A 64 27.68 -2.88 1.43
N LEU A 65 26.91 -3.38 0.46
CA LEU A 65 25.55 -3.87 0.70
C LEU A 65 25.61 -5.30 1.23
N VAL A 66 24.88 -5.56 2.30
CA VAL A 66 24.83 -6.86 2.97
C VAL A 66 23.37 -7.29 3.10
N ASP A 67 23.04 -8.47 2.61
CA ASP A 67 21.71 -9.01 2.84
C ASP A 67 21.54 -9.44 4.30
N LEU A 68 20.35 -9.25 4.85
CA LEU A 68 20.06 -9.61 6.26
C LEU A 68 20.34 -11.09 6.50
N ASN A 69 20.85 -11.41 7.69
CA ASN A 69 21.24 -12.75 8.12
C ASN A 69 22.37 -13.39 7.30
N THR A 70 23.12 -12.59 6.51
CA THR A 70 24.28 -13.08 5.73
C THR A 70 25.55 -12.31 6.08
N GLU A 71 26.70 -12.84 5.66
CA GLU A 71 28.01 -12.16 5.67
C GLU A 71 28.34 -11.72 4.24
N ALA A 72 28.78 -10.50 4.04
CA ALA A 72 29.34 -10.04 2.79
C ALA A 72 30.84 -9.71 2.97
N SER A 73 31.59 -9.73 1.88
CA SER A 73 33.01 -9.44 1.92
C SER A 73 33.43 -8.42 0.86
N LYS A 74 34.46 -7.63 1.18
CA LYS A 74 35.08 -6.65 0.28
C LYS A 74 36.60 -6.70 0.38
N MET A 75 37.23 -6.81 -0.74
CA MET A 75 38.70 -6.76 -0.83
C MET A 75 39.19 -5.33 -0.96
N PHE A 76 40.26 -5.02 -0.25
CA PHE A 76 41.00 -3.76 -0.35
C PHE A 76 42.42 -4.01 -0.78
N THR A 77 43.02 -3.06 -1.50
CA THR A 77 44.41 -3.09 -1.94
C THR A 77 45.14 -1.85 -1.48
N VAL A 78 46.46 -1.96 -1.33
CA VAL A 78 47.32 -0.83 -0.98
C VAL A 78 48.46 -0.70 -1.97
N ARG A 79 48.61 0.48 -2.56
CA ARG A 79 49.79 0.86 -3.35
C ARG A 79 50.66 1.80 -2.54
N GLY A 80 51.95 1.51 -2.54
CA GLY A 80 52.97 2.41 -1.99
C GLY A 80 53.64 3.17 -3.14
N LEU A 81 53.84 4.49 -2.94
CA LEU A 81 54.58 5.38 -3.82
C LEU A 81 55.96 5.61 -3.23
N PHE A 82 56.98 5.52 -4.03
CA PHE A 82 58.37 5.76 -3.65
C PHE A 82 58.85 7.15 -4.09
N SER A 83 59.98 7.59 -3.51
CA SER A 83 60.55 8.92 -3.76
C SER A 83 61.02 9.10 -5.20
N ASP A 84 61.30 8.04 -5.93
CA ASP A 84 61.64 8.04 -7.37
C ASP A 84 60.42 8.03 -8.28
N GLY A 85 59.20 8.11 -7.74
CA GLY A 85 57.93 8.07 -8.49
C GLY A 85 57.45 6.65 -8.83
N SER A 86 58.21 5.63 -8.54
CA SER A 86 57.78 4.24 -8.72
C SER A 86 56.72 3.83 -7.71
N SER A 87 55.96 2.78 -8.00
CA SER A 87 54.93 2.28 -7.07
C SER A 87 54.90 0.75 -7.05
N ALA A 88 54.59 0.21 -5.86
CA ALA A 88 54.48 -1.24 -5.66
C ALA A 88 53.26 -1.63 -4.84
N ASP A 89 52.90 -2.91 -4.88
CA ASP A 89 51.79 -3.46 -4.08
C ASP A 89 52.27 -3.74 -2.64
N PHE A 90 51.56 -3.13 -1.71
CA PHE A 90 51.78 -3.29 -0.25
C PHE A 90 50.62 -4.01 0.43
N THR A 91 49.62 -4.49 -0.30
CA THR A 91 48.40 -5.10 0.22
C THR A 91 48.60 -6.14 1.31
N ARG A 92 49.66 -6.98 1.15
CA ARG A 92 50.03 -8.05 2.10
C ARG A 92 51.06 -7.62 3.13
N LYS A 93 51.65 -6.41 2.98
CA LYS A 93 52.74 -5.91 3.81
C LYS A 93 52.25 -4.97 4.92
N VAL A 94 51.05 -4.45 4.80
CA VAL A 94 50.42 -3.51 5.76
C VAL A 94 49.65 -4.25 6.85
N LYS A 95 49.52 -3.60 8.01
CA LYS A 95 48.62 -4.02 9.06
C LYS A 95 47.26 -3.31 8.85
N TRP A 96 46.23 -4.12 8.65
CA TRP A 96 44.85 -3.63 8.50
C TRP A 96 44.17 -3.46 9.86
N SER A 97 43.39 -2.39 10.03
CA SER A 97 42.55 -2.15 11.22
C SER A 97 41.34 -1.30 10.88
N LEU A 98 40.35 -1.30 11.80
CA LEU A 98 39.10 -0.53 11.74
C LEU A 98 38.99 0.35 12.97
N ASP A 99 38.34 1.51 12.87
CA ASP A 99 37.96 2.30 14.04
C ASP A 99 36.64 1.81 14.66
N ASN A 100 35.77 1.17 13.86
CA ASN A 100 34.55 0.53 14.35
C ASN A 100 34.57 -0.98 14.02
N THR A 101 34.96 -1.77 15.00
CA THR A 101 35.06 -3.23 14.85
C THR A 101 33.72 -3.96 14.97
N SER A 102 32.63 -3.26 15.35
CA SER A 102 31.30 -3.87 15.40
C SER A 102 30.73 -4.20 14.02
N LEU A 103 31.24 -3.54 12.97
CA LEU A 103 30.79 -3.77 11.60
C LEU A 103 31.34 -5.05 10.97
N GLY A 104 32.46 -5.55 11.49
CA GLY A 104 33.11 -6.72 10.93
C GLY A 104 34.59 -6.78 11.25
N LYS A 105 35.35 -7.58 10.49
CA LYS A 105 36.78 -7.81 10.69
C LYS A 105 37.51 -8.02 9.38
N PHE A 106 38.82 -7.79 9.41
CA PHE A 106 39.72 -8.17 8.29
C PHE A 106 40.21 -9.63 8.42
N GLN A 107 40.25 -10.32 7.29
CA GLN A 107 40.98 -11.56 7.05
C GLN A 107 41.96 -11.31 5.90
N GLY A 108 43.25 -11.09 6.23
CA GLY A 108 44.21 -10.56 5.27
C GLY A 108 43.77 -9.15 4.81
N SER A 109 43.62 -8.97 3.50
CA SER A 109 43.16 -7.72 2.88
C SER A 109 41.63 -7.67 2.62
N THR A 110 40.89 -8.70 3.04
CA THR A 110 39.48 -8.81 2.83
C THR A 110 38.73 -8.44 4.11
N PHE A 111 37.89 -7.41 4.06
CA PHE A 111 36.92 -7.11 5.09
C PHE A 111 35.74 -8.08 4.98
N LYS A 112 35.28 -8.60 6.10
CA LYS A 112 34.08 -9.41 6.26
C LYS A 112 33.11 -8.72 7.20
N SER A 113 31.86 -8.53 6.76
CA SER A 113 30.84 -7.85 7.56
C SER A 113 30.39 -8.70 8.75
N ALA A 114 29.84 -8.04 9.78
CA ALA A 114 29.00 -8.71 10.77
C ALA A 114 27.70 -9.21 10.13
N VAL A 115 27.07 -10.21 10.73
CA VAL A 115 25.74 -10.71 10.36
C VAL A 115 24.71 -10.01 11.22
N LEU A 116 23.75 -9.30 10.59
CA LEU A 116 22.65 -8.62 11.28
C LEU A 116 21.30 -9.11 10.77
N SER A 117 20.30 -9.11 11.65
CA SER A 117 18.91 -9.48 11.33
C SER A 117 17.98 -8.27 11.12
N GLN A 118 18.50 -7.07 11.24
CA GLN A 118 17.76 -5.82 11.09
C GLN A 118 18.48 -4.85 10.18
N ASN A 119 17.72 -4.00 9.50
CA ASN A 119 18.27 -2.93 8.68
C ASN A 119 19.17 -2.02 9.52
N LYS A 120 20.33 -1.71 8.98
CA LYS A 120 21.27 -0.79 9.61
C LYS A 120 22.18 -0.16 8.57
N VAL A 121 22.46 1.11 8.72
CA VAL A 121 23.56 1.78 8.02
C VAL A 121 24.58 2.24 9.05
N ASP A 122 25.82 1.80 8.87
CA ASP A 122 26.88 2.21 9.77
C ASP A 122 28.21 2.39 9.02
N PHE A 123 29.20 2.99 9.67
CA PHE A 123 30.39 3.52 9.05
C PHE A 123 31.63 3.17 9.85
N THR A 124 32.71 2.88 9.14
CA THR A 124 34.07 2.71 9.72
C THR A 124 35.11 3.33 8.81
N ARG A 125 36.18 3.80 9.41
CA ARG A 125 37.43 4.07 8.69
C ARG A 125 38.28 2.82 8.70
N ILE A 126 38.91 2.54 7.57
CA ILE A 126 39.87 1.46 7.37
C ILE A 126 41.25 2.08 7.39
N PHE A 127 42.16 1.51 8.15
CA PHE A 127 43.54 1.92 8.23
C PHE A 127 44.47 0.81 7.68
N ALA A 128 45.38 1.20 6.82
CA ALA A 128 46.50 0.37 6.39
C ALA A 128 47.82 1.02 6.88
N LYS A 129 48.53 0.36 7.80
CA LYS A 129 49.75 0.88 8.40
C LYS A 129 50.95 -0.01 8.10
N ILE A 130 52.09 0.62 7.89
CA ILE A 130 53.39 -0.06 7.78
C ILE A 130 54.43 0.73 8.56
N LYS A 131 55.31 0.03 9.23
CA LYS A 131 56.46 0.61 9.89
C LYS A 131 57.70 0.35 9.04
N THR A 132 58.34 1.42 8.58
CA THR A 132 59.66 1.38 7.97
C THR A 132 60.73 1.70 9.03
N PRO A 133 62.02 1.51 8.76
CA PRO A 133 63.08 1.90 9.70
C PRO A 133 63.03 3.38 10.06
N GLU A 134 62.61 4.25 9.15
CA GLU A 134 62.64 5.70 9.29
C GLU A 134 61.34 6.27 9.89
N ARG A 135 60.21 5.63 9.62
CA ARG A 135 58.89 6.18 10.01
C ARG A 135 57.74 5.16 9.93
N GLU A 136 56.65 5.49 10.54
CA GLU A 136 55.38 4.81 10.34
C GLU A 136 54.56 5.54 9.25
N LEU A 137 54.11 4.82 8.24
CA LEU A 137 53.22 5.31 7.21
C LEU A 137 51.82 4.71 7.41
N ALA A 138 50.81 5.50 7.20
CA ALA A 138 49.41 5.10 7.29
C ALA A 138 48.61 5.65 6.10
N SER A 139 47.60 4.90 5.69
CA SER A 139 46.58 5.36 4.75
C SER A 139 45.21 5.05 5.33
N VAL A 140 44.23 5.86 4.95
CA VAL A 140 42.85 5.77 5.44
C VAL A 140 41.90 5.64 4.27
N ALA A 141 40.90 4.78 4.41
CA ALA A 141 39.76 4.68 3.51
C ALA A 141 38.45 4.66 4.31
N ASN A 142 37.38 5.05 3.68
CA ASN A 142 36.03 4.98 4.23
C ASN A 142 35.32 3.72 3.78
N LEU A 143 34.57 3.09 4.68
CA LEU A 143 33.63 2.02 4.36
C LEU A 143 32.31 2.27 5.05
N THR A 144 31.25 2.42 4.26
CA THR A 144 29.87 2.40 4.75
C THR A 144 29.32 1.00 4.50
N VAL A 145 28.76 0.38 5.55
CA VAL A 145 28.12 -0.94 5.45
C VAL A 145 26.62 -0.75 5.63
N VAL A 146 25.85 -1.32 4.70
CA VAL A 146 24.39 -1.18 4.64
C VAL A 146 23.78 -2.57 4.68
N TRP A 147 23.16 -2.92 5.79
CA TRP A 147 22.39 -4.16 5.94
C TRP A 147 20.94 -3.88 5.58
N LEU A 148 20.42 -4.60 4.60
CA LEU A 148 19.03 -4.45 4.13
C LEU A 148 18.57 -5.75 3.47
N ARG A 149 17.26 -5.92 3.35
CA ARG A 149 16.67 -7.01 2.59
C ARG A 149 16.86 -6.75 1.10
N THR A 150 17.66 -7.58 0.42
CA THR A 150 17.98 -7.39 -1.00
C THR A 150 17.13 -8.27 -1.91
N THR A 151 16.37 -9.24 -1.36
CA THR A 151 15.64 -10.25 -2.11
C THR A 151 14.19 -10.38 -1.64
N GLY A 152 13.31 -10.89 -2.53
CA GLY A 152 11.91 -11.15 -2.26
C GLY A 152 10.98 -9.95 -2.50
N ASN A 153 9.66 -10.18 -2.33
CA ASN A 153 8.63 -9.17 -2.58
C ASN A 153 8.63 -8.01 -1.55
N SER A 154 9.35 -8.19 -0.44
CA SER A 154 9.52 -7.17 0.60
C SER A 154 10.93 -6.59 0.62
N GLN A 155 11.60 -6.57 -0.55
CA GLN A 155 12.91 -5.96 -0.73
C GLN A 155 12.93 -4.50 -0.26
N ASP A 156 13.94 -4.14 0.54
CA ASP A 156 14.16 -2.76 0.96
C ASP A 156 14.76 -1.93 -0.17
N PHE A 157 14.48 -0.64 -0.18
CA PHE A 157 14.98 0.27 -1.20
C PHE A 157 16.12 1.11 -0.66
N PHE A 158 17.18 1.17 -1.45
CA PHE A 158 18.39 1.89 -1.11
C PHE A 158 18.85 2.75 -2.29
N PHE A 159 19.10 4.03 -2.03
CA PHE A 159 19.72 4.95 -2.96
C PHE A 159 20.98 5.54 -2.34
N ASN A 160 22.07 5.53 -3.11
CA ASN A 160 23.30 6.24 -2.78
C ASN A 160 23.33 7.53 -3.60
N LEU A 161 23.06 8.67 -2.99
CA LEU A 161 22.82 9.95 -3.65
C LEU A 161 23.89 10.99 -3.29
N PRO A 162 25.07 10.98 -3.92
CA PRO A 162 26.01 12.09 -3.81
C PRO A 162 25.36 13.40 -4.24
N TYR A 163 25.83 14.52 -3.69
CA TYR A 163 25.27 15.83 -3.98
C TYR A 163 25.48 16.24 -5.44
N MET A 164 24.40 16.70 -6.11
CA MET A 164 24.39 17.20 -7.49
C MET A 164 24.92 16.21 -8.53
N ILE A 165 24.81 14.91 -8.28
CA ILE A 165 25.11 13.83 -9.23
C ILE A 165 23.81 13.41 -9.95
N GLU A 166 23.96 12.82 -11.14
CA GLU A 166 22.85 12.31 -11.95
C GLU A 166 21.88 11.45 -11.15
N PRO A 167 20.56 11.62 -11.37
CA PRO A 167 19.52 10.88 -10.67
C PRO A 167 19.67 9.36 -10.82
N GLN A 168 19.36 8.63 -9.77
CA GLN A 168 19.28 7.18 -9.81
C GLN A 168 17.85 6.72 -10.06
N LYS A 169 17.68 5.71 -10.93
CA LYS A 169 16.39 5.12 -11.26
C LYS A 169 16.36 3.65 -10.87
N LYS A 170 15.34 3.26 -10.11
CA LYS A 170 15.16 1.86 -9.69
C LYS A 170 13.69 1.45 -9.80
N PRO A 171 13.38 0.25 -10.36
CA PRO A 171 12.02 -0.26 -10.35
C PRO A 171 11.63 -0.71 -8.95
N LEU A 172 10.40 -0.36 -8.55
CA LEU A 172 9.74 -0.78 -7.33
C LEU A 172 8.53 -1.63 -7.64
N THR A 173 8.39 -2.77 -6.95
CA THR A 173 7.22 -3.62 -7.02
C THR A 173 6.43 -3.54 -5.72
N PHE A 174 5.12 -3.36 -5.82
CA PHE A 174 4.19 -3.35 -4.69
C PHE A 174 3.09 -4.38 -4.91
N THR A 175 2.57 -4.90 -3.80
CA THR A 175 1.32 -5.65 -3.80
C THR A 175 0.14 -4.69 -3.68
N THR A 176 -1.05 -5.14 -4.08
CA THR A 176 -2.26 -4.31 -4.00
C THR A 176 -3.34 -4.95 -3.14
N GLU A 177 -2.93 -5.72 -2.14
CA GLU A 177 -3.86 -6.30 -1.17
C GLU A 177 -4.36 -5.23 -0.18
N VAL A 178 -5.65 -5.28 0.14
CA VAL A 178 -6.23 -4.41 1.17
C VAL A 178 -5.66 -4.81 2.54
N GLN A 179 -4.95 -3.89 3.19
CA GLN A 179 -4.28 -4.17 4.47
C GLN A 179 -5.18 -3.94 5.67
N SER A 180 -6.01 -2.90 5.61
CA SER A 180 -6.87 -2.47 6.72
C SER A 180 -8.26 -2.11 6.21
N LEU A 181 -9.31 -2.51 6.94
CA LEU A 181 -10.71 -2.22 6.66
C LEU A 181 -11.36 -1.52 7.84
N ASP A 182 -12.19 -0.53 7.54
CA ASP A 182 -13.09 0.11 8.50
C ASP A 182 -14.53 -0.09 8.03
N VAL A 183 -15.27 -0.98 8.71
CA VAL A 183 -16.62 -1.38 8.33
C VAL A 183 -17.63 -0.69 9.23
N PHE A 184 -18.41 0.23 8.68
CA PHE A 184 -19.47 0.92 9.39
C PHE A 184 -20.84 0.38 8.98
N PHE A 185 -21.63 -0.06 9.94
CA PHE A 185 -23.00 -0.52 9.74
C PHE A 185 -23.96 0.67 9.89
N ALA A 186 -24.54 1.10 8.78
CA ALA A 186 -25.63 2.07 8.72
C ALA A 186 -26.94 1.30 8.63
N VAL A 187 -27.60 1.12 9.75
CA VAL A 187 -28.76 0.22 9.87
C VAL A 187 -30.02 1.04 10.04
N ASP A 188 -30.93 0.85 9.13
CA ASP A 188 -32.32 1.32 9.27
C ASP A 188 -32.91 0.73 10.54
N THR A 189 -33.46 1.60 11.38
CA THR A 189 -34.08 1.22 12.66
C THR A 189 -35.56 1.58 12.74
N THR A 190 -36.20 1.85 11.60
CA THR A 190 -37.64 2.04 11.53
C THR A 190 -38.42 0.77 11.84
N GLY A 191 -39.70 0.88 12.05
CA GLY A 191 -40.52 -0.16 12.69
C GLY A 191 -40.50 -1.54 12.04
N SER A 192 -40.25 -1.63 10.72
CA SER A 192 -40.21 -2.88 9.95
C SER A 192 -38.96 -3.73 10.18
N MET A 193 -37.84 -3.14 10.63
CA MET A 193 -36.49 -3.74 10.64
C MET A 193 -36.18 -4.69 11.81
N GLY A 194 -37.17 -5.10 12.57
CA GLY A 194 -36.95 -5.92 13.77
C GLY A 194 -36.29 -7.29 13.53
N GLY A 195 -36.59 -7.93 12.40
CA GLY A 195 -36.00 -9.21 12.00
C GLY A 195 -34.51 -9.08 11.70
N GLU A 196 -34.14 -8.15 10.85
CA GLU A 196 -32.80 -7.85 10.37
C GLU A 196 -31.87 -7.48 11.54
N ILE A 197 -32.31 -6.57 12.41
CA ILE A 197 -31.53 -6.12 13.57
C ILE A 197 -31.29 -7.27 14.55
N ASN A 198 -32.30 -8.12 14.81
CA ASN A 198 -32.14 -9.28 15.66
C ASN A 198 -31.13 -10.27 15.07
N GLN A 199 -31.15 -10.53 13.76
CA GLN A 199 -30.20 -11.42 13.11
C GLN A 199 -28.80 -10.81 13.05
N LEU A 200 -28.66 -9.50 12.79
CA LEU A 200 -27.39 -8.79 12.84
C LEU A 200 -26.78 -8.88 14.24
N THR A 201 -27.57 -8.66 15.29
CA THR A 201 -27.13 -8.77 16.69
C THR A 201 -26.58 -10.15 17.02
N ARG A 202 -27.18 -11.22 16.48
CA ARG A 202 -26.73 -12.60 16.70
C ARG A 202 -25.48 -12.94 15.89
N SER A 203 -25.31 -12.38 14.70
CA SER A 203 -24.28 -12.77 13.76
C SER A 203 -23.02 -11.88 13.79
N LEU A 204 -23.07 -10.66 14.33
CA LEU A 204 -21.94 -9.75 14.31
C LEU A 204 -20.67 -10.36 14.89
N GLN A 205 -20.73 -10.81 16.14
CA GLN A 205 -19.58 -11.37 16.86
C GLN A 205 -19.24 -12.80 16.41
N SER A 206 -20.25 -13.60 16.06
CA SER A 206 -20.06 -15.03 15.75
C SER A 206 -19.70 -15.31 14.30
N THR A 207 -20.12 -14.48 13.38
CA THR A 207 -20.01 -14.73 11.93
C THR A 207 -19.31 -13.58 11.20
N ILE A 208 -19.80 -12.34 11.35
CA ILE A 208 -19.34 -11.21 10.52
C ILE A 208 -17.91 -10.85 10.86
N ILE A 209 -17.61 -10.51 12.11
CA ILE A 209 -16.27 -10.08 12.51
C ILE A 209 -15.21 -11.14 12.22
N PRO A 210 -15.38 -12.43 12.62
CA PRO A 210 -14.42 -13.46 12.27
C PRO A 210 -14.28 -13.67 10.76
N GLY A 211 -15.39 -13.66 10.02
CA GLY A 211 -15.39 -13.87 8.58
C GLY A 211 -14.66 -12.74 7.83
N VAL A 212 -14.91 -11.48 8.19
CA VAL A 212 -14.22 -10.30 7.61
C VAL A 212 -12.72 -10.35 7.90
N LYS A 213 -12.33 -10.61 9.16
CA LYS A 213 -10.90 -10.70 9.54
C LYS A 213 -10.18 -11.86 8.84
N ALA A 214 -10.86 -12.96 8.57
CA ALA A 214 -10.28 -14.11 7.88
C ALA A 214 -10.15 -13.90 6.37
N ALA A 215 -11.11 -13.23 5.74
CA ALA A 215 -11.25 -13.18 4.29
C ALA A 215 -10.71 -11.90 3.65
N ALA A 216 -10.69 -10.79 4.38
CA ALA A 216 -10.44 -9.48 3.80
C ALA A 216 -9.19 -8.79 4.36
N ALA A 217 -9.13 -8.56 5.67
CA ALA A 217 -7.99 -7.90 6.30
C ALA A 217 -7.89 -8.27 7.77
N LYS A 218 -6.69 -8.59 8.23
CA LYS A 218 -6.44 -8.91 9.65
C LYS A 218 -6.73 -7.72 10.56
N ASP A 219 -6.48 -6.50 10.08
CA ASP A 219 -6.75 -5.25 10.77
C ASP A 219 -8.08 -4.66 10.28
N ALA A 220 -9.19 -5.10 10.89
CA ALA A 220 -10.53 -4.61 10.61
C ALA A 220 -11.15 -3.99 11.88
N TRP A 221 -11.64 -2.74 11.73
CA TRP A 221 -12.42 -2.02 12.75
C TRP A 221 -13.89 -1.97 12.35
N PHE A 222 -14.75 -1.82 13.34
CA PHE A 222 -16.20 -1.86 13.16
C PHE A 222 -16.87 -0.69 13.87
N GLY A 223 -17.87 -0.09 13.22
CA GLY A 223 -18.70 0.96 13.80
C GLY A 223 -20.17 0.71 13.50
N VAL A 224 -21.07 1.37 14.24
CA VAL A 224 -22.52 1.17 14.13
C VAL A 224 -23.24 2.49 14.26
N GLY A 225 -24.18 2.74 13.35
CA GLY A 225 -25.15 3.84 13.41
C GLY A 225 -26.57 3.36 13.12
N ALA A 226 -27.52 3.93 13.83
CA ALA A 226 -28.93 3.82 13.52
C ALA A 226 -29.32 4.90 12.51
N VAL A 227 -30.18 4.55 11.58
CA VAL A 227 -30.68 5.42 10.53
C VAL A 227 -32.19 5.42 10.64
N ASP A 228 -32.76 6.60 10.82
CA ASP A 228 -34.21 6.86 10.80
C ASP A 228 -34.43 8.06 9.88
N ASP A 229 -35.52 8.79 10.09
CA ASP A 229 -35.87 9.98 9.33
C ASP A 229 -35.70 11.29 10.11
N TRP A 230 -35.99 12.40 9.43
CA TRP A 230 -36.17 13.67 10.09
C TRP A 230 -37.38 13.59 11.05
N PRO A 231 -37.26 13.99 12.33
CA PRO A 231 -38.30 13.83 13.35
C PRO A 231 -39.43 14.85 13.17
N THR A 232 -40.02 14.88 12.00
CA THR A 232 -41.13 15.77 11.66
C THR A 232 -42.28 14.97 11.05
N GLY A 233 -43.49 15.33 11.37
CA GLY A 233 -44.74 14.57 11.27
C GLY A 233 -45.09 13.86 9.96
N SER A 234 -44.36 14.11 8.86
CA SER A 234 -44.56 13.42 7.58
C SER A 234 -43.54 12.29 7.33
N TYR A 235 -42.40 12.28 8.03
CA TYR A 235 -41.26 11.40 7.76
C TYR A 235 -40.91 10.55 8.97
N GLY A 236 -40.45 11.18 10.05
CA GLY A 236 -40.14 10.51 11.31
C GLY A 236 -41.06 10.92 12.44
N SER A 237 -40.88 10.29 13.58
CA SER A 237 -41.68 10.53 14.78
C SER A 237 -40.90 11.25 15.87
N PRO A 238 -41.35 12.38 16.38
CA PRO A 238 -40.87 12.93 17.63
C PRO A 238 -41.31 12.02 18.79
N GLY A 239 -40.38 11.63 19.67
CA GLY A 239 -40.69 10.81 20.85
C GLY A 239 -41.10 9.39 20.52
N CYS A 240 -40.51 8.76 19.53
CA CYS A 240 -40.82 7.40 19.10
C CYS A 240 -40.90 6.40 20.25
N GLY A 241 -42.11 5.80 20.45
CA GLY A 241 -42.36 4.82 21.52
C GLY A 241 -42.06 5.33 22.93
N GLY A 242 -42.15 6.68 23.18
CA GLY A 242 -41.76 7.31 24.44
C GLY A 242 -40.26 7.47 24.65
N GLY A 243 -39.47 7.22 23.60
CA GLY A 243 -38.01 7.39 23.53
C GLY A 243 -37.59 8.72 22.90
N PRO A 244 -36.34 8.89 22.51
CA PRO A 244 -35.84 10.02 21.74
C PRO A 244 -36.47 10.06 20.34
N ASP A 245 -36.40 11.25 19.74
CA ASP A 245 -36.90 11.50 18.38
C ASP A 245 -36.12 10.66 17.36
N ASP A 246 -36.75 10.31 16.26
CA ASP A 246 -36.08 9.79 15.08
C ASP A 246 -35.02 10.78 14.60
N GLN A 247 -33.91 10.29 14.03
CA GLN A 247 -32.84 11.12 13.51
C GLN A 247 -32.29 10.49 12.23
N PRO A 248 -31.92 11.28 11.20
CA PRO A 248 -31.32 10.73 10.00
C PRO A 248 -30.06 9.88 10.26
N LEU A 249 -29.33 10.19 11.33
CA LEU A 249 -28.21 9.37 11.80
C LEU A 249 -28.05 9.49 13.32
N ILE A 250 -27.99 8.36 13.99
CA ILE A 250 -27.58 8.27 15.39
C ILE A 250 -26.31 7.43 15.47
N LEU A 251 -25.18 8.06 15.79
CA LEU A 251 -23.89 7.35 15.95
C LEU A 251 -23.92 6.59 17.28
N LEU A 252 -24.09 5.27 17.22
CA LEU A 252 -24.15 4.38 18.39
C LEU A 252 -22.77 3.92 18.84
N GLN A 253 -21.89 3.60 17.89
CA GLN A 253 -20.51 3.21 18.13
C GLN A 253 -19.63 3.75 17.00
N PRO A 254 -18.72 4.72 17.27
CA PRO A 254 -17.65 5.08 16.35
C PRO A 254 -16.76 3.88 16.02
N MET A 255 -15.90 4.01 15.01
CA MET A 255 -14.98 2.94 14.62
C MET A 255 -14.16 2.43 15.80
N THR A 256 -14.10 1.11 15.98
CA THR A 256 -13.37 0.43 17.07
C THR A 256 -12.89 -0.96 16.64
N ASP A 257 -11.75 -1.39 17.17
CA ASP A 257 -11.25 -2.78 17.11
C ASP A 257 -11.80 -3.67 18.22
N ASP A 258 -12.43 -3.05 19.23
CA ASP A 258 -13.06 -3.73 20.37
C ASP A 258 -14.38 -4.38 19.94
N VAL A 259 -14.35 -5.70 19.79
CA VAL A 259 -15.50 -6.52 19.38
C VAL A 259 -16.70 -6.33 20.30
N MET A 260 -16.47 -6.15 21.61
CA MET A 260 -17.56 -5.97 22.58
C MET A 260 -18.22 -4.61 22.45
N LYS A 261 -17.46 -3.55 22.16
CA LYS A 261 -18.03 -2.23 21.88
C LYS A 261 -18.88 -2.24 20.61
N ALA A 262 -18.37 -2.88 19.53
CA ALA A 262 -19.13 -3.02 18.30
C ALA A 262 -20.43 -3.83 18.54
N GLN A 263 -20.36 -4.94 19.29
CA GLN A 263 -21.54 -5.72 19.65
C GLN A 263 -22.54 -4.92 20.49
N ASN A 264 -22.07 -4.14 21.46
CA ASN A 264 -22.92 -3.24 22.23
C ASN A 264 -23.59 -2.16 21.36
N GLY A 265 -22.87 -1.64 20.35
CA GLY A 265 -23.44 -0.71 19.37
C GLY A 265 -24.61 -1.34 18.61
N VAL A 266 -24.46 -2.58 18.12
CA VAL A 266 -25.55 -3.28 17.41
C VAL A 266 -26.73 -3.59 18.35
N GLN A 267 -26.48 -3.90 19.61
CA GLN A 267 -27.57 -4.11 20.58
C GLN A 267 -28.40 -2.84 20.82
N GLN A 268 -27.78 -1.67 20.69
CA GLN A 268 -28.46 -0.38 20.84
C GLN A 268 -29.36 0.00 19.64
N LEU A 269 -29.33 -0.75 18.54
CA LEU A 269 -30.30 -0.64 17.45
C LEU A 269 -31.70 -1.04 17.88
N LEU A 270 -31.81 -1.74 19.00
CA LEU A 270 -33.10 -2.11 19.64
C LEU A 270 -33.33 -1.33 20.92
N ARG A 271 -34.62 -1.10 21.22
CA ARG A 271 -35.13 -0.73 22.54
C ARG A 271 -36.01 -1.87 23.06
N GLY A 272 -35.46 -2.65 23.99
CA GLY A 272 -36.09 -3.90 24.41
C GLY A 272 -36.14 -4.88 23.25
N SER A 273 -37.32 -5.19 22.76
CA SER A 273 -37.51 -6.11 21.62
C SER A 273 -37.87 -5.40 20.30
N SER A 274 -37.98 -4.10 20.28
CA SER A 274 -38.42 -3.31 19.12
C SER A 274 -37.26 -2.53 18.52
N PRO A 275 -37.27 -2.23 17.21
CA PRO A 275 -36.34 -1.29 16.60
C PRO A 275 -36.31 0.04 17.33
N ARG A 276 -35.22 0.78 17.21
CA ARG A 276 -34.99 2.04 17.94
C ARG A 276 -35.87 3.18 17.43
N GLY A 277 -35.98 3.30 16.11
CA GLY A 277 -36.78 4.30 15.43
C GLY A 277 -38.19 3.83 15.15
N CYS A 278 -39.01 4.72 14.66
CA CYS A 278 -40.39 4.44 14.27
C CYS A 278 -40.64 4.62 12.79
N GLY A 279 -40.11 5.70 12.18
CA GLY A 279 -40.55 6.18 10.88
C GLY A 279 -42.01 6.68 10.89
N ALA A 280 -42.46 7.33 9.84
CA ALA A 280 -43.86 7.75 9.68
C ALA A 280 -44.36 7.57 8.23
N ASP A 281 -43.51 7.39 7.27
CA ASP A 281 -43.84 6.98 5.91
C ASP A 281 -42.92 5.85 5.42
N THR A 282 -42.86 5.56 4.12
CA THR A 282 -42.14 4.37 3.64
C THR A 282 -40.71 4.65 3.15
N PRO A 283 -40.47 5.75 2.38
CA PRO A 283 -39.08 6.10 2.09
C PRO A 283 -38.39 6.56 3.36
N GLU A 284 -37.09 6.29 3.47
CA GLU A 284 -36.33 6.48 4.72
C GLU A 284 -35.11 7.39 4.50
N GLY A 285 -34.52 7.91 5.58
CA GLY A 285 -33.48 8.96 5.59
C GLY A 285 -32.04 8.51 5.29
N GLN A 286 -31.82 7.34 4.72
CA GLN A 286 -30.47 6.78 4.53
C GLN A 286 -29.54 7.67 3.69
N MET A 287 -30.06 8.48 2.75
CA MET A 287 -29.21 9.36 1.95
C MET A 287 -28.55 10.43 2.81
N GLU A 288 -29.28 11.00 3.76
CA GLU A 288 -28.75 11.96 4.72
C GLU A 288 -27.74 11.31 5.68
N ALA A 289 -28.06 10.10 6.14
CA ALA A 289 -27.14 9.31 6.95
C ALA A 289 -25.80 9.08 6.23
N LEU A 290 -25.83 8.63 4.98
CA LEU A 290 -24.63 8.40 4.17
C LEU A 290 -23.82 9.70 3.97
N TYR A 291 -24.49 10.83 3.76
CA TYR A 291 -23.83 12.13 3.67
C TYR A 291 -23.10 12.48 4.98
N ALA A 292 -23.79 12.38 6.12
CA ALA A 292 -23.21 12.66 7.43
C ALA A 292 -22.05 11.68 7.79
N ILE A 293 -22.21 10.39 7.46
CA ILE A 293 -21.14 9.38 7.61
C ILE A 293 -19.89 9.80 6.83
N ALA A 294 -20.08 10.27 5.60
CA ALA A 294 -18.96 10.62 4.73
C ALA A 294 -18.30 11.96 5.10
N THR A 295 -19.07 12.96 5.51
CA THR A 295 -18.55 14.32 5.72
C THR A 295 -18.24 14.66 7.17
N GLY A 296 -18.98 14.10 8.11
CA GLY A 296 -19.03 14.53 9.50
C GLY A 296 -19.67 15.91 9.69
N ASP A 297 -20.42 16.41 8.70
CA ASP A 297 -21.18 17.64 8.81
C ASP A 297 -22.44 17.42 9.66
N ALA A 298 -22.91 18.47 10.32
CA ALA A 298 -24.13 18.40 11.12
C ALA A 298 -25.37 18.29 10.21
N LEU A 299 -26.35 17.49 10.65
CA LEU A 299 -27.69 17.45 10.10
C LEU A 299 -28.64 18.06 11.14
N MET A 300 -28.85 19.38 11.06
CA MET A 300 -29.60 20.15 12.04
C MET A 300 -30.79 20.80 11.38
N GLY A 301 -31.87 20.96 12.14
CA GLY A 301 -33.11 21.59 11.70
C GLY A 301 -34.29 20.62 11.67
N MET A 302 -35.52 21.13 11.60
CA MET A 302 -36.75 20.34 11.61
C MET A 302 -36.82 19.28 12.74
N GLY A 303 -36.26 19.62 13.93
CA GLY A 303 -36.17 18.72 15.07
C GLY A 303 -34.94 17.80 15.06
N ALA A 304 -34.25 17.63 13.95
CA ALA A 304 -33.03 16.83 13.89
C ALA A 304 -31.88 17.48 14.68
N ASN A 305 -31.09 16.67 15.36
CA ASN A 305 -29.98 17.10 16.18
C ASN A 305 -28.79 16.12 15.98
N VAL A 306 -28.29 16.01 14.73
CA VAL A 306 -27.12 15.25 14.41
C VAL A 306 -25.91 16.20 14.40
N PRO A 307 -25.10 16.24 15.48
CA PRO A 307 -24.00 17.19 15.60
C PRO A 307 -22.88 16.86 14.62
N ALA A 308 -22.08 17.87 14.28
CA ALA A 308 -20.87 17.66 13.50
C ALA A 308 -19.86 16.79 14.28
N ASN A 309 -19.26 15.82 13.59
CA ASN A 309 -18.14 15.02 14.11
C ASN A 309 -16.96 15.12 13.14
N LYS A 310 -15.84 15.68 13.59
CA LYS A 310 -14.63 15.91 12.80
C LYS A 310 -13.43 15.12 13.34
N LYS A 311 -13.65 14.14 14.19
CA LYS A 311 -12.60 13.23 14.63
C LYS A 311 -12.38 12.14 13.59
N GLY A 312 -11.16 11.91 13.18
CA GLY A 312 -10.86 10.97 12.11
C GLY A 312 -11.38 11.43 10.73
N ILE A 313 -11.70 10.50 9.86
CA ILE A 313 -12.25 10.74 8.52
C ILE A 313 -13.75 10.49 8.55
N GLY A 314 -14.52 11.43 8.01
CA GLY A 314 -15.98 11.38 8.02
C GLY A 314 -16.60 11.58 9.41
N GLY A 315 -17.90 11.27 9.53
CA GLY A 315 -18.68 11.44 10.76
C GLY A 315 -18.52 10.31 11.78
N VAL A 316 -17.90 9.22 11.38
CA VAL A 316 -17.85 7.96 12.16
C VAL A 316 -16.44 7.56 12.58
N GLU A 317 -15.46 8.44 12.36
CA GLU A 317 -14.06 8.28 12.77
C GLU A 317 -13.32 7.16 12.01
N PHE A 318 -13.50 7.05 10.68
CA PHE A 318 -12.67 6.17 9.87
C PHE A 318 -11.19 6.51 10.03
N ARG A 319 -10.32 5.47 10.02
CA ARG A 319 -8.87 5.63 10.15
C ARG A 319 -8.23 6.07 8.82
N ASP A 320 -7.19 6.90 8.89
CA ASP A 320 -6.36 7.18 7.71
C ASP A 320 -5.64 5.89 7.27
N GLY A 321 -5.71 5.62 5.99
CA GLY A 321 -5.09 4.45 5.36
C GLY A 321 -5.89 3.16 5.43
N ALA A 322 -6.97 3.06 6.20
CA ALA A 322 -7.93 1.96 6.09
C ALA A 322 -8.88 2.20 4.91
N LEU A 323 -9.42 1.13 4.32
CA LEU A 323 -10.48 1.22 3.32
C LEU A 323 -11.82 1.38 4.04
N PRO A 324 -12.52 2.53 3.90
CA PRO A 324 -13.84 2.70 4.47
C PRO A 324 -14.88 1.87 3.71
N VAL A 325 -15.68 1.09 4.42
CA VAL A 325 -16.80 0.32 3.89
C VAL A 325 -18.04 0.68 4.68
N VAL A 326 -19.06 1.22 4.02
CA VAL A 326 -20.36 1.44 4.62
C VAL A 326 -21.29 0.31 4.20
N VAL A 327 -21.77 -0.45 5.18
CA VAL A 327 -22.78 -1.49 4.98
C VAL A 327 -24.14 -0.91 5.34
N SER A 328 -24.92 -0.57 4.32
CA SER A 328 -26.28 -0.06 4.49
C SER A 328 -27.29 -1.19 4.49
N ILE A 329 -28.09 -1.30 5.54
CA ILE A 329 -29.12 -2.34 5.70
C ILE A 329 -30.47 -1.65 5.83
N SER A 330 -31.40 -1.90 4.91
CA SER A 330 -32.73 -1.32 4.89
C SER A 330 -33.71 -2.17 4.08
N ASP A 331 -34.99 -2.00 4.29
CA ASP A 331 -36.07 -2.63 3.52
C ASP A 331 -36.82 -1.64 2.62
N ALA A 332 -36.60 -0.34 2.78
CA ALA A 332 -37.33 0.73 2.10
C ALA A 332 -36.45 1.57 1.17
N SER A 333 -37.06 2.21 0.16
CA SER A 333 -36.39 3.19 -0.70
C SER A 333 -35.95 4.41 0.11
N PHE A 334 -34.97 5.14 -0.43
CA PHE A 334 -34.39 6.31 0.23
C PHE A 334 -35.10 7.59 -0.19
N HIS A 335 -35.36 8.45 0.76
CA HIS A 335 -35.76 9.83 0.47
C HIS A 335 -34.68 10.56 -0.32
N SER A 336 -35.05 11.45 -1.22
CA SER A 336 -34.14 12.23 -2.07
C SER A 336 -34.55 13.71 -2.11
N LYS A 337 -33.59 14.57 -2.50
CA LYS A 337 -33.81 16.02 -2.70
C LYS A 337 -34.58 16.34 -4.00
N GLY A 338 -35.23 15.35 -4.63
CA GLY A 338 -35.96 15.53 -5.88
C GLY A 338 -35.11 15.27 -7.13
N ASP A 339 -33.91 14.72 -6.97
CA ASP A 339 -33.02 14.28 -8.04
C ASP A 339 -33.19 12.79 -8.39
N ALA A 340 -34.04 12.07 -7.69
CA ALA A 340 -34.56 10.76 -8.08
C ALA A 340 -35.83 10.93 -8.93
N THR A 341 -36.14 9.93 -9.74
CA THR A 341 -37.42 9.87 -10.44
C THR A 341 -38.53 9.91 -9.37
N PRO A 342 -39.47 10.82 -9.45
CA PRO A 342 -40.53 10.91 -8.45
C PRO A 342 -41.35 9.63 -8.51
N LEU A 343 -41.11 8.76 -7.52
CA LEU A 343 -41.90 7.58 -7.25
C LEU A 343 -42.69 7.89 -5.97
N THR A 344 -43.93 7.48 -5.96
CA THR A 344 -44.65 7.36 -4.72
C THR A 344 -44.52 5.92 -4.24
N CYS A 345 -44.08 5.74 -3.02
CA CYS A 345 -44.00 4.44 -2.37
C CYS A 345 -45.13 4.32 -1.35
N PHE A 346 -46.03 3.38 -1.56
CA PHE A 346 -47.22 3.16 -0.70
C PHE A 346 -47.98 4.45 -0.38
N GLY A 347 -48.03 5.38 -1.36
CA GLY A 347 -48.69 6.67 -1.21
C GLY A 347 -47.85 7.82 -0.70
N SER A 348 -46.64 7.57 -0.21
CA SER A 348 -45.66 8.59 0.22
C SER A 348 -44.75 9.00 -0.94
N SER A 349 -44.34 10.28 -0.96
CA SER A 349 -43.37 10.79 -1.96
C SER A 349 -41.94 10.41 -1.58
N VAL A 350 -41.19 9.92 -2.54
CA VAL A 350 -39.74 9.69 -2.36
C VAL A 350 -38.95 11.00 -2.27
N ALA A 351 -39.46 12.08 -2.88
CA ALA A 351 -38.83 13.40 -2.76
C ALA A 351 -39.18 14.05 -1.43
N TRP A 352 -38.18 14.61 -0.74
CA TRP A 352 -38.39 15.47 0.41
C TRP A 352 -39.31 16.64 0.08
N GLY A 353 -40.26 16.97 0.94
CA GLY A 353 -41.11 18.13 0.82
C GLY A 353 -40.35 19.44 1.01
N SER A 354 -41.02 20.56 0.74
CA SER A 354 -40.42 21.89 0.79
C SER A 354 -39.89 22.31 2.16
N ASP A 355 -40.39 21.69 3.21
CA ASP A 355 -40.00 21.92 4.61
C ASP A 355 -38.57 21.37 4.90
N VAL A 356 -38.22 20.21 4.37
CA VAL A 356 -36.93 19.53 4.59
C VAL A 356 -35.97 19.71 3.42
N SER A 357 -36.47 19.86 2.19
CA SER A 357 -35.63 19.84 0.97
C SER A 357 -34.50 20.88 0.93
N SER A 358 -34.65 22.01 1.67
CA SER A 358 -33.60 23.03 1.79
C SER A 358 -32.39 22.56 2.64
N LEU A 359 -32.62 21.63 3.56
CA LEU A 359 -31.60 21.04 4.46
C LEU A 359 -31.03 19.76 3.90
N ALA A 360 -31.79 19.04 3.08
CA ALA A 360 -31.45 17.75 2.51
C ALA A 360 -30.34 17.85 1.44
N HIS A 361 -29.67 16.76 1.24
CA HIS A 361 -28.59 16.62 0.24
C HIS A 361 -29.07 15.84 -0.99
N SER A 362 -28.54 16.19 -2.15
CA SER A 362 -28.81 15.44 -3.38
C SER A 362 -28.03 14.14 -3.39
N ARG A 363 -28.51 13.17 -4.17
CA ARG A 363 -27.78 11.92 -4.42
C ARG A 363 -26.35 12.18 -4.86
N LYS A 364 -26.16 13.12 -5.80
CA LYS A 364 -24.83 13.48 -6.31
C LYS A 364 -23.89 14.02 -5.23
N GLN A 365 -24.41 14.86 -4.31
CA GLN A 365 -23.61 15.35 -3.18
C GLN A 365 -23.17 14.22 -2.26
N THR A 366 -24.05 13.26 -1.99
CA THR A 366 -23.75 12.09 -1.15
C THR A 366 -22.76 11.13 -1.82
N GLU A 367 -22.95 10.85 -3.12
CA GLU A 367 -21.99 10.06 -3.92
C GLU A 367 -20.60 10.70 -3.93
N ASP A 368 -20.50 12.01 -4.15
CA ASP A 368 -19.24 12.75 -4.15
C ASP A 368 -18.58 12.75 -2.77
N ALA A 369 -19.36 12.87 -1.71
CA ALA A 369 -18.85 12.81 -0.34
C ALA A 369 -18.26 11.42 -0.01
N LEU A 370 -18.95 10.34 -0.36
CA LEU A 370 -18.46 8.97 -0.19
C LEU A 370 -17.19 8.73 -1.01
N ASN A 371 -17.17 9.16 -2.27
CA ASN A 371 -16.01 9.01 -3.14
C ASN A 371 -14.80 9.83 -2.66
N LYS A 372 -15.02 11.01 -2.07
CA LYS A 372 -13.97 11.85 -1.52
C LYS A 372 -13.18 11.17 -0.40
N ILE A 373 -13.81 10.31 0.37
CA ILE A 373 -13.17 9.50 1.42
C ILE A 373 -12.86 8.07 0.94
N CYS A 374 -13.06 7.78 -0.35
CA CYS A 374 -12.91 6.47 -1.00
C CYS A 374 -13.78 5.36 -0.37
N ALA A 375 -14.88 5.72 0.26
CA ALA A 375 -15.78 4.76 0.87
C ALA A 375 -16.42 3.86 -0.18
N LYS A 376 -16.59 2.59 0.17
CA LYS A 376 -17.31 1.59 -0.60
C LYS A 376 -18.65 1.31 0.05
N SER A 377 -19.75 1.43 -0.71
CA SER A 377 -21.10 1.17 -0.21
C SER A 377 -21.54 -0.24 -0.58
N VAL A 378 -21.66 -1.11 0.41
CA VAL A 378 -22.23 -2.46 0.30
C VAL A 378 -23.65 -2.42 0.82
N GLY A 379 -24.59 -3.00 0.08
CA GLY A 379 -26.01 -2.98 0.43
C GLY A 379 -26.55 -4.31 0.91
N VAL A 380 -27.44 -4.28 1.87
CA VAL A 380 -28.33 -5.40 2.24
C VAL A 380 -29.77 -4.92 2.18
N SER A 381 -30.52 -5.45 1.24
CA SER A 381 -31.92 -5.11 1.02
C SER A 381 -32.81 -6.22 1.55
N ALA A 382 -33.57 -5.93 2.60
CA ALA A 382 -34.62 -6.84 3.05
C ALA A 382 -35.84 -6.70 2.11
N ILE A 383 -36.38 -7.85 1.71
CA ILE A 383 -37.50 -7.88 0.75
C ILE A 383 -38.80 -8.06 1.53
N THR A 384 -39.48 -6.97 1.79
CA THR A 384 -40.69 -6.92 2.64
C THR A 384 -41.99 -6.80 1.84
N GLY A 385 -41.94 -6.40 0.55
CA GLY A 385 -43.13 -6.15 -0.23
C GLY A 385 -43.02 -6.48 -1.71
N SER A 386 -44.12 -6.30 -2.44
CA SER A 386 -44.23 -6.60 -3.86
C SER A 386 -44.22 -5.35 -4.77
N GLU A 387 -44.15 -4.15 -4.23
CA GLU A 387 -44.05 -2.92 -5.02
C GLU A 387 -42.62 -2.75 -5.53
N GLU A 388 -42.41 -3.10 -6.80
CA GLU A 388 -41.16 -2.88 -7.48
C GLU A 388 -40.79 -1.40 -7.50
N GLY A 389 -39.65 -1.05 -6.87
CA GLY A 389 -39.14 0.33 -6.76
C GLY A 389 -39.34 1.00 -5.40
N CYS A 390 -40.09 0.39 -4.47
CA CYS A 390 -40.21 0.85 -3.09
C CYS A 390 -39.32 0.11 -2.09
N ILE A 391 -38.48 -0.78 -2.58
CA ILE A 391 -37.49 -1.53 -1.81
C ILE A 391 -36.11 -0.89 -1.93
N ALA A 392 -35.30 -1.03 -0.91
CA ALA A 392 -33.96 -0.46 -0.83
C ALA A 392 -33.00 -0.87 -1.97
N THR A 393 -33.25 -2.00 -2.64
CA THR A 393 -32.34 -2.59 -3.64
C THR A 393 -31.88 -1.59 -4.70
N LYS A 394 -32.81 -0.75 -5.22
CA LYS A 394 -32.51 0.23 -6.27
C LYS A 394 -31.51 1.28 -5.79
N ASP A 395 -31.77 1.88 -4.64
CA ASP A 395 -30.98 2.98 -4.09
C ASP A 395 -29.61 2.45 -3.62
N LEU A 396 -29.58 1.32 -2.95
CA LEU A 396 -28.35 0.61 -2.57
C LEU A 396 -27.49 0.28 -3.79
N THR A 397 -28.11 -0.18 -4.91
CA THR A 397 -27.42 -0.48 -6.16
C THR A 397 -26.78 0.78 -6.77
N MET A 398 -27.46 1.92 -6.71
CA MET A 398 -26.90 3.18 -7.20
C MET A 398 -25.65 3.58 -6.40
N PHE A 399 -25.69 3.52 -5.06
CA PHE A 399 -24.52 3.82 -4.23
C PHE A 399 -23.40 2.80 -4.37
N ALA A 400 -23.70 1.50 -4.49
CA ALA A 400 -22.71 0.47 -4.75
C ALA A 400 -21.95 0.73 -6.07
N LYS A 401 -22.68 1.06 -7.13
CA LYS A 401 -22.10 1.44 -8.43
C LYS A 401 -21.30 2.73 -8.37
N ALA A 402 -21.84 3.77 -7.77
CA ALA A 402 -21.20 5.09 -7.67
C ALA A 402 -19.89 5.03 -6.88
N THR A 403 -19.81 4.19 -5.86
CA THR A 403 -18.60 3.99 -5.03
C THR A 403 -17.69 2.88 -5.54
N GLY A 404 -18.04 2.18 -6.62
CA GLY A 404 -17.27 1.07 -7.19
C GLY A 404 -17.26 -0.19 -6.29
N ALA A 405 -18.30 -0.40 -5.47
CA ALA A 405 -18.54 -1.66 -4.78
C ALA A 405 -19.18 -2.67 -5.74
N VAL A 406 -18.46 -2.99 -6.80
CA VAL A 406 -18.89 -3.88 -7.88
C VAL A 406 -17.78 -4.89 -8.18
N VAL A 407 -18.15 -6.11 -8.54
CA VAL A 407 -17.21 -7.19 -8.85
C VAL A 407 -17.65 -7.93 -10.14
N PRO A 408 -16.73 -8.60 -10.84
CA PRO A 408 -17.15 -9.44 -11.96
C PRO A 408 -17.91 -10.69 -11.47
N PRO A 409 -18.81 -11.29 -12.26
CA PRO A 409 -19.52 -12.52 -11.90
C PRO A 409 -18.60 -13.68 -11.52
N GLU A 410 -17.41 -13.74 -12.10
CA GLU A 410 -16.37 -14.74 -11.82
C GLU A 410 -15.81 -14.66 -10.39
N ALA A 411 -16.05 -13.57 -9.69
CA ALA A 411 -15.65 -13.44 -8.29
C ALA A 411 -16.18 -14.56 -7.38
N TRP A 412 -17.32 -15.15 -7.73
CA TRP A 412 -17.89 -16.29 -7.03
C TRP A 412 -17.36 -17.66 -7.47
N ASP A 413 -16.55 -17.76 -8.55
CA ASP A 413 -16.04 -19.04 -9.06
C ASP A 413 -14.88 -19.59 -8.19
N VAL A 414 -14.31 -18.78 -7.33
CA VAL A 414 -13.21 -19.16 -6.44
C VAL A 414 -13.76 -19.82 -5.16
N GLY A 415 -14.34 -21.00 -5.33
CA GLY A 415 -14.66 -21.91 -4.22
C GLY A 415 -15.86 -21.57 -3.33
N MET A 416 -16.66 -20.56 -3.69
CA MET A 416 -17.76 -20.07 -2.83
C MET A 416 -19.09 -19.85 -3.58
N ARG A 417 -19.23 -20.32 -4.81
CA ARG A 417 -20.48 -20.13 -5.57
C ARG A 417 -21.58 -21.01 -5.00
N PRO A 418 -22.71 -20.44 -4.53
CA PRO A 418 -23.88 -21.20 -4.09
C PRO A 418 -24.46 -22.06 -5.21
N SER A 419 -25.03 -23.20 -4.88
CA SER A 419 -25.61 -24.14 -5.85
C SER A 419 -26.80 -23.56 -6.64
N ASN A 420 -27.46 -22.53 -6.10
CA ASN A 420 -28.57 -21.82 -6.73
C ASN A 420 -28.15 -20.57 -7.51
N CYS A 421 -26.84 -20.40 -7.78
CA CYS A 421 -26.27 -19.32 -8.54
C CYS A 421 -25.45 -19.88 -9.70
N ALA A 422 -25.94 -19.76 -10.93
CA ALA A 422 -25.26 -20.28 -12.11
C ALA A 422 -24.00 -19.46 -12.47
N MET A 423 -23.10 -20.07 -13.24
CA MET A 423 -21.93 -19.36 -13.78
C MET A 423 -22.36 -18.13 -14.60
N GLY A 424 -21.59 -17.03 -14.47
CA GLY A 424 -21.91 -15.77 -15.13
C GLY A 424 -23.02 -14.97 -14.44
N GLN A 425 -23.53 -15.42 -13.30
CA GLN A 425 -24.49 -14.68 -12.48
C GLN A 425 -23.85 -14.10 -11.23
N CYS A 426 -24.46 -13.05 -10.70
CA CYS A 426 -24.18 -12.42 -9.43
C CYS A 426 -24.91 -13.18 -8.31
N CYS A 427 -24.21 -13.74 -7.34
CA CYS A 427 -24.85 -14.51 -6.27
C CYS A 427 -25.35 -13.57 -5.15
N THR A 428 -26.14 -12.59 -5.51
CA THR A 428 -26.64 -11.51 -4.62
C THR A 428 -28.14 -11.62 -4.29
N GLY A 429 -28.85 -12.52 -4.93
CA GLY A 429 -30.25 -12.80 -4.62
C GLY A 429 -30.44 -13.45 -3.25
N GLN A 430 -31.70 -13.62 -2.82
CA GLN A 430 -32.03 -14.25 -1.54
C GLN A 430 -31.33 -15.61 -1.39
N ARG A 431 -30.67 -15.81 -0.24
CA ARG A 431 -29.87 -17.02 0.05
C ARG A 431 -28.78 -17.29 -0.98
N GLY A 432 -28.22 -16.24 -1.60
CA GLY A 432 -27.18 -16.35 -2.62
C GLY A 432 -27.68 -16.81 -3.99
N ALA A 433 -28.95 -16.67 -4.29
CA ALA A 433 -29.49 -17.00 -5.62
C ALA A 433 -28.85 -16.12 -6.69
N GLY A 434 -28.77 -16.68 -7.93
CA GLY A 434 -28.19 -15.99 -9.06
C GLY A 434 -29.08 -14.85 -9.56
N GLU A 435 -28.49 -13.67 -9.73
CA GLU A 435 -29.06 -12.50 -10.37
C GLU A 435 -28.28 -12.17 -11.64
N PRO A 436 -28.87 -11.58 -12.68
CA PRO A 436 -28.10 -11.15 -13.84
C PRO A 436 -27.12 -10.03 -13.45
N PRO A 437 -25.92 -9.97 -14.05
CA PRO A 437 -25.05 -8.80 -13.94
C PRO A 437 -25.73 -7.57 -14.52
N ASP A 438 -25.28 -6.40 -14.14
CA ASP A 438 -25.79 -5.13 -14.65
C ASP A 438 -25.39 -4.88 -16.11
N SER A 439 -25.77 -3.72 -16.66
CA SER A 439 -25.48 -3.34 -18.05
C SER A 439 -23.98 -3.29 -18.38
N ASP A 440 -23.13 -3.12 -17.37
CA ASP A 440 -21.67 -3.05 -17.49
C ASP A 440 -21.03 -4.44 -17.33
N GLY A 441 -21.84 -5.48 -17.15
CA GLY A 441 -21.40 -6.86 -16.93
C GLY A 441 -20.85 -7.11 -15.53
N LEU A 442 -21.10 -6.22 -14.58
CA LEU A 442 -20.61 -6.29 -13.21
C LEU A 442 -21.74 -6.59 -12.23
N CYS A 443 -21.39 -7.06 -11.07
CA CYS A 443 -22.27 -7.39 -9.96
C CYS A 443 -22.15 -6.30 -8.87
N PRO A 444 -23.13 -5.42 -8.71
CA PRO A 444 -23.22 -4.56 -7.54
C PRO A 444 -23.32 -5.40 -6.26
N LEU A 445 -22.55 -5.06 -5.24
CA LEU A 445 -22.53 -5.78 -3.97
C LEU A 445 -23.74 -5.36 -3.10
N VAL A 446 -24.94 -5.72 -3.59
CA VAL A 446 -26.21 -5.49 -2.93
C VAL A 446 -26.93 -6.82 -2.80
N PHE A 447 -27.08 -7.27 -1.57
CA PHE A 447 -27.59 -8.60 -1.25
C PHE A 447 -29.05 -8.52 -0.82
N LYS A 448 -29.87 -9.39 -1.40
CA LYS A 448 -31.28 -9.52 -1.03
C LYS A 448 -31.43 -10.54 0.10
N ILE A 449 -32.15 -10.17 1.14
CA ILE A 449 -32.49 -11.08 2.25
C ILE A 449 -34.00 -11.11 2.48
N PRO A 450 -34.54 -12.18 3.12
CA PRO A 450 -35.93 -12.20 3.55
C PRO A 450 -36.20 -11.16 4.65
N ALA A 451 -37.43 -10.75 4.83
CA ALA A 451 -37.90 -9.80 5.84
C ALA A 451 -37.66 -10.23 7.29
N ASP A 452 -37.38 -11.49 7.55
CA ASP A 452 -37.00 -11.97 8.88
C ASP A 452 -35.50 -11.80 9.19
N GLY A 453 -34.73 -11.20 8.26
CA GLY A 453 -33.30 -10.97 8.36
C GLY A 453 -32.43 -12.21 8.20
N THR A 454 -33.02 -13.37 7.89
CA THR A 454 -32.26 -14.63 7.76
C THR A 454 -31.16 -14.48 6.70
N GLY A 455 -29.91 -14.79 7.09
CA GLY A 455 -28.75 -14.76 6.21
C GLY A 455 -27.99 -13.42 6.18
N VAL A 456 -28.41 -12.39 6.92
CA VAL A 456 -27.71 -11.08 6.94
C VAL A 456 -26.22 -11.22 7.24
N GLY A 457 -25.85 -12.07 8.21
CA GLY A 457 -24.45 -12.27 8.61
C GLY A 457 -23.60 -12.84 7.48
N ASP A 458 -24.11 -13.87 6.79
CA ASP A 458 -23.40 -14.51 5.67
C ASP A 458 -23.28 -13.58 4.46
N GLN A 459 -24.34 -12.83 4.15
CA GLN A 459 -24.35 -11.90 3.02
C GLN A 459 -23.42 -10.70 3.24
N VAL A 460 -23.43 -10.12 4.44
CA VAL A 460 -22.48 -9.06 4.82
C VAL A 460 -21.03 -9.56 4.71
N THR A 461 -20.74 -10.73 5.29
CA THR A 461 -19.41 -11.34 5.24
C THR A 461 -18.98 -11.59 3.80
N THR A 462 -19.87 -12.14 2.97
CA THR A 462 -19.62 -12.37 1.54
C THR A 462 -19.35 -11.06 0.82
N GLY A 463 -20.20 -10.05 1.02
CA GLY A 463 -20.08 -8.75 0.37
C GLY A 463 -18.73 -8.08 0.64
N ILE A 464 -18.31 -8.02 1.90
CA ILE A 464 -17.03 -7.43 2.29
C ILE A 464 -15.86 -8.27 1.75
N SER A 465 -15.97 -9.60 1.77
CA SER A 465 -14.94 -10.49 1.24
C SER A 465 -14.77 -10.34 -0.27
N GLN A 466 -15.87 -10.27 -1.01
CA GLN A 466 -15.84 -10.06 -2.46
C GLN A 466 -15.30 -8.66 -2.81
N LEU A 467 -15.70 -7.64 -2.06
CA LEU A 467 -15.17 -6.29 -2.19
C LEU A 467 -13.63 -6.28 -2.05
N ALA A 468 -13.13 -6.82 -0.96
CA ALA A 468 -11.71 -6.77 -0.63
C ALA A 468 -10.83 -7.59 -1.60
N ARG A 469 -11.39 -8.58 -2.28
CA ARG A 469 -10.66 -9.50 -3.17
C ARG A 469 -10.81 -9.17 -4.65
N PHE A 470 -11.92 -8.58 -5.08
CA PHE A 470 -12.26 -8.47 -6.49
C PHE A 470 -12.73 -7.09 -6.95
N ALA A 471 -13.11 -6.19 -6.03
CA ALA A 471 -13.43 -4.82 -6.43
C ALA A 471 -12.17 -4.10 -6.92
N SER A 472 -12.23 -3.49 -8.09
CA SER A 472 -11.08 -2.78 -8.64
C SER A 472 -10.95 -1.38 -8.05
N PHE A 473 -9.69 -0.93 -7.92
CA PHE A 473 -9.32 0.40 -7.44
C PHE A 473 -8.47 1.13 -8.47
N ASP A 474 -8.52 2.45 -8.44
CA ASP A 474 -7.46 3.26 -9.02
C ASP A 474 -6.31 3.31 -8.02
N VAL A 475 -5.09 3.07 -8.49
CA VAL A 475 -3.91 2.97 -7.64
C VAL A 475 -2.95 4.11 -7.95
N VAL A 476 -2.61 4.86 -6.92
CA VAL A 476 -1.65 5.98 -6.97
C VAL A 476 -0.58 5.81 -5.90
N THR A 477 0.49 6.58 -6.03
CA THR A 477 1.57 6.62 -5.04
C THR A 477 1.60 7.95 -4.33
N ASP A 478 2.04 7.96 -3.07
CA ASP A 478 2.47 9.17 -2.37
C ASP A 478 3.78 8.90 -1.59
N VAL A 479 4.49 9.96 -1.25
CA VAL A 479 5.75 9.88 -0.53
C VAL A 479 5.62 10.59 0.81
N GLN A 480 5.88 9.86 1.88
CA GLN A 480 6.00 10.44 3.22
C GLN A 480 7.47 10.70 3.51
N GLY A 481 7.80 11.95 3.82
CA GLY A 481 9.12 12.39 4.23
C GLY A 481 9.21 12.68 5.72
N GLN A 482 10.43 12.59 6.25
CA GLN A 482 10.81 13.01 7.59
C GLN A 482 11.51 14.37 7.52
N THR A 483 11.57 15.09 8.63
CA THR A 483 12.21 16.42 8.72
C THR A 483 13.68 16.36 9.12
N MET A 484 14.20 15.17 9.45
CA MET A 484 15.59 14.93 9.85
C MET A 484 16.05 13.54 9.44
N GLY A 485 17.35 13.31 9.40
CA GLY A 485 17.96 12.01 9.18
C GLY A 485 18.01 11.12 10.41
N GLU A 486 18.49 9.89 10.24
CA GLU A 486 18.50 8.82 11.25
C GLU A 486 19.29 9.20 12.52
N LYS A 487 20.38 9.95 12.38
CA LYS A 487 21.25 10.38 13.49
C LYS A 487 21.09 11.87 13.83
N GLY A 488 19.96 12.47 13.44
CA GLY A 488 19.67 13.88 13.68
C GLY A 488 20.25 14.82 12.61
N GLU A 489 20.59 14.30 11.43
CA GLU A 489 21.04 15.10 10.31
C GLU A 489 19.92 16.05 9.87
N THR A 490 20.28 17.31 9.67
CA THR A 490 19.33 18.37 9.36
C THR A 490 19.12 18.54 7.86
N LEU A 491 17.87 18.78 7.49
CA LEU A 491 17.49 19.19 6.13
C LEU A 491 17.36 20.72 6.06
N PRO A 492 17.49 21.32 4.87
CA PRO A 492 17.19 22.74 4.69
C PRO A 492 15.77 23.09 5.13
N PRO A 493 15.51 24.32 5.59
CA PRO A 493 14.18 24.75 6.01
C PRO A 493 13.10 24.47 4.94
N GLY A 494 11.99 23.91 5.35
CA GLY A 494 10.86 23.57 4.47
C GLY A 494 11.07 22.33 3.59
N LYS A 495 12.18 21.60 3.75
CA LYS A 495 12.47 20.36 3.07
C LYS A 495 12.21 19.15 3.96
N THR A 496 11.83 18.04 3.34
CA THR A 496 11.68 16.73 3.96
C THR A 496 12.47 15.68 3.17
N THR A 497 12.57 14.49 3.67
CA THR A 497 13.24 13.39 2.96
C THR A 497 12.48 12.96 1.69
N ALA A 498 11.21 13.34 1.55
CA ALA A 498 10.46 13.13 0.31
C ALA A 498 11.04 13.94 -0.87
N ASP A 499 11.71 15.06 -0.60
CA ASP A 499 12.33 15.89 -1.64
C ASP A 499 13.51 15.21 -2.36
N PHE A 500 14.00 14.07 -1.85
CA PHE A 500 14.97 13.24 -2.57
C PHE A 500 14.31 12.40 -3.68
N ILE A 501 12.99 12.17 -3.64
CA ILE A 501 12.26 11.43 -4.66
C ILE A 501 11.80 12.42 -5.74
N ALA A 502 12.44 12.37 -6.89
CA ALA A 502 12.18 13.30 -7.98
C ALA A 502 10.92 12.94 -8.78
N SER A 503 10.69 11.65 -9.01
CA SER A 503 9.49 11.16 -9.71
C SER A 503 9.21 9.69 -9.41
N ILE A 504 7.93 9.31 -9.54
CA ILE A 504 7.47 7.92 -9.49
C ILE A 504 6.58 7.70 -10.70
N ILE A 505 7.03 6.85 -11.64
CA ILE A 505 6.39 6.65 -12.93
C ILE A 505 5.87 5.22 -13.01
N PRO A 506 4.59 4.98 -13.31
CA PRO A 506 4.04 3.65 -13.52
C PRO A 506 4.74 2.93 -14.68
N LEU A 507 5.10 1.67 -14.49
CA LEU A 507 5.74 0.84 -15.52
C LEU A 507 4.78 -0.19 -16.10
N ASP A 508 4.35 -1.10 -15.26
CA ASP A 508 3.43 -2.17 -15.61
C ASP A 508 2.70 -2.73 -14.38
N ALA A 509 1.69 -3.54 -14.64
CA ALA A 509 0.97 -4.25 -13.62
C ALA A 509 0.68 -5.69 -14.07
N LEU A 510 0.86 -6.63 -13.15
CA LEU A 510 0.54 -8.03 -13.34
C LEU A 510 -0.73 -8.34 -12.54
N PRO A 511 -1.80 -8.82 -13.17
CA PRO A 511 -3.01 -9.22 -12.46
C PRO A 511 -2.70 -10.36 -11.47
N PRO A 512 -3.55 -10.59 -10.46
CA PRO A 512 -3.40 -11.74 -9.58
C PRO A 512 -3.47 -13.05 -10.39
N PRO A 513 -2.83 -14.13 -9.90
CA PRO A 513 -2.85 -15.40 -10.61
C PRO A 513 -4.28 -15.93 -10.77
N PRO A 514 -4.60 -16.56 -11.91
CA PRO A 514 -5.92 -17.12 -12.19
C PRO A 514 -6.30 -18.28 -11.23
N PRO A 515 -7.60 -18.64 -11.13
CA PRO A 515 -8.79 -17.94 -11.59
C PRO A 515 -9.34 -16.94 -10.55
N PRO A 516 -10.17 -15.95 -10.92
CA PRO A 516 -10.81 -15.75 -12.21
C PRO A 516 -9.93 -14.94 -13.19
N PHE A 517 -10.30 -14.95 -14.50
CA PHE A 517 -9.63 -14.06 -15.47
C PHE A 517 -9.98 -12.61 -15.15
N ILE A 518 -8.95 -11.84 -14.83
CA ILE A 518 -9.06 -10.42 -14.50
C ILE A 518 -8.31 -9.65 -15.59
N PRO A 519 -8.96 -8.66 -16.24
CA PRO A 519 -8.28 -7.82 -17.22
C PRO A 519 -7.08 -7.11 -16.61
N PRO A 520 -5.99 -6.90 -17.35
CA PRO A 520 -4.84 -6.14 -16.85
C PRO A 520 -5.24 -4.70 -16.56
N PRO A 521 -4.69 -4.09 -15.50
CA PRO A 521 -4.93 -2.70 -15.18
C PRO A 521 -4.53 -1.75 -16.31
N LEU A 522 -5.19 -0.60 -16.39
CA LEU A 522 -4.85 0.46 -17.34
C LEU A 522 -3.77 1.36 -16.72
N ILE A 523 -2.68 1.57 -17.46
CA ILE A 523 -1.60 2.47 -17.05
C ILE A 523 -1.99 3.92 -17.36
N THR A 524 -1.72 4.83 -16.43
CA THR A 524 -1.88 6.28 -16.59
C THR A 524 -0.58 7.00 -16.23
N ASP A 525 -0.53 8.30 -16.39
CA ASP A 525 0.67 9.09 -16.04
C ASP A 525 0.96 9.12 -14.51
N GLN A 526 -0.05 8.87 -13.68
CA GLN A 526 0.04 9.00 -12.22
C GLN A 526 -0.11 7.67 -11.48
N GLY A 527 -0.44 6.58 -12.16
CA GLY A 527 -0.70 5.30 -11.53
C GLY A 527 -1.41 4.30 -12.44
N PHE A 528 -2.28 3.50 -11.86
CA PHE A 528 -3.01 2.45 -12.57
C PHE A 528 -4.50 2.58 -12.28
N LYS A 529 -5.34 2.32 -13.29
CA LYS A 529 -6.79 2.22 -13.14
C LYS A 529 -7.26 0.78 -13.20
N LYS A 530 -8.36 0.50 -12.51
CA LYS A 530 -9.00 -0.82 -12.48
C LYS A 530 -8.06 -1.94 -12.01
N VAL A 531 -7.28 -1.65 -10.98
CA VAL A 531 -6.40 -2.63 -10.34
C VAL A 531 -7.24 -3.52 -9.41
N THR A 532 -7.22 -4.81 -9.64
CA THR A 532 -7.83 -5.78 -8.72
C THR A 532 -6.87 -6.08 -7.56
N PRO A 533 -7.35 -6.18 -6.31
CA PRO A 533 -6.53 -6.59 -5.18
C PRO A 533 -5.73 -7.87 -5.45
N GLY A 534 -4.50 -7.93 -4.95
CA GLY A 534 -3.55 -9.02 -5.23
C GLY A 534 -2.78 -8.89 -6.53
N SER A 535 -3.00 -7.84 -7.34
CA SER A 535 -2.14 -7.48 -8.47
C SER A 535 -0.77 -7.03 -7.96
N LEU A 536 0.27 -7.24 -8.78
CA LEU A 536 1.58 -6.62 -8.58
C LEU A 536 1.69 -5.40 -9.48
N VAL A 537 1.95 -4.23 -8.91
CA VAL A 537 2.17 -2.98 -9.66
C VAL A 537 3.62 -2.57 -9.55
N ARG A 538 4.23 -2.16 -10.67
CA ARG A 538 5.61 -1.69 -10.71
C ARG A 538 5.69 -0.23 -11.10
N PHE A 539 6.55 0.49 -10.38
CA PHE A 539 6.86 1.88 -10.65
C PHE A 539 8.36 2.05 -10.84
N MET A 540 8.76 2.99 -11.69
CA MET A 540 10.13 3.49 -11.74
C MET A 540 10.24 4.66 -10.76
N VAL A 541 11.07 4.51 -9.74
CA VAL A 541 11.38 5.58 -8.80
C VAL A 541 12.67 6.23 -9.21
N GLU A 542 12.63 7.53 -9.42
CA GLU A 542 13.79 8.37 -9.67
C GLU A 542 14.10 9.17 -8.41
N ALA A 543 15.33 9.03 -7.92
CA ALA A 543 15.80 9.74 -6.74
C ALA A 543 17.05 10.56 -7.07
N LYS A 544 17.15 11.77 -6.48
CA LYS A 544 18.28 12.69 -6.65
C LYS A 544 18.57 13.45 -5.35
N ASN A 545 19.77 13.99 -5.25
CA ASN A 545 20.16 14.85 -4.14
C ASN A 545 20.65 16.22 -4.62
N GLU A 546 19.81 17.23 -4.42
CA GLU A 546 20.13 18.64 -4.70
C GLU A 546 20.11 19.48 -3.42
N ILE A 547 19.92 18.85 -2.24
CA ILE A 547 19.59 19.55 -1.01
C ILE A 547 20.59 19.32 0.13
N VAL A 548 21.35 18.20 0.14
CA VAL A 548 22.27 17.86 1.21
C VAL A 548 23.66 17.55 0.68
N ARG A 549 24.67 18.30 1.14
CA ARG A 549 26.08 18.08 0.79
C ARG A 549 26.68 16.95 1.62
N GLU A 550 27.68 16.27 1.05
CA GLU A 550 28.48 15.28 1.75
C GLU A 550 29.22 15.92 2.93
N THR A 551 29.42 15.12 3.98
CA THR A 551 30.24 15.45 5.13
C THR A 551 31.38 14.44 5.29
N THR A 552 32.12 14.51 6.37
CA THR A 552 33.17 13.50 6.70
C THR A 552 32.61 12.16 7.15
N ARG A 553 31.31 12.09 7.39
CA ARG A 553 30.56 10.87 7.74
C ARG A 553 29.37 10.70 6.82
N PRO A 554 28.90 9.48 6.60
CA PRO A 554 27.68 9.25 5.83
C PRO A 554 26.48 9.87 6.57
N GLN A 555 25.51 10.39 5.81
CA GLN A 555 24.24 10.87 6.31
C GLN A 555 23.15 9.94 5.79
N VAL A 556 22.23 9.54 6.67
CA VAL A 556 21.19 8.55 6.34
C VAL A 556 19.82 9.17 6.55
N PHE A 557 19.00 9.07 5.53
CA PHE A 557 17.63 9.59 5.52
C PHE A 557 16.67 8.47 5.14
N HIS A 558 15.44 8.58 5.62
CA HIS A 558 14.36 7.63 5.31
C HIS A 558 13.17 8.38 4.72
N ALA A 559 12.61 7.81 3.67
CA ALA A 559 11.31 8.20 3.14
C ALA A 559 10.47 6.93 2.97
N THR A 560 9.15 7.06 3.02
CA THR A 560 8.25 5.94 2.77
C THR A 560 7.44 6.20 1.52
N ILE A 561 7.53 5.31 0.54
CA ILE A 561 6.64 5.32 -0.63
C ILE A 561 5.46 4.42 -0.32
N ARG A 562 4.25 4.98 -0.39
CA ARG A 562 3.00 4.25 -0.21
C ARG A 562 2.28 4.09 -1.53
N VAL A 563 1.65 2.94 -1.71
CA VAL A 563 0.69 2.68 -2.79
C VAL A 563 -0.70 2.68 -2.19
N ARG A 564 -1.59 3.51 -2.73
CA ARG A 564 -2.92 3.76 -2.17
C ARG A 564 -4.02 3.51 -3.19
N ALA A 565 -5.12 2.89 -2.73
CA ALA A 565 -6.36 2.79 -3.48
C ALA A 565 -7.09 4.13 -3.45
N GLY A 566 -7.36 4.72 -4.61
CA GLY A 566 -8.03 6.01 -4.74
C GLY A 566 -7.33 7.20 -4.05
N GLY A 567 -6.09 7.04 -3.60
CA GLY A 567 -5.40 8.02 -2.77
C GLY A 567 -5.75 7.96 -1.27
N CYS A 568 -6.62 7.07 -0.82
CA CYS A 568 -7.12 7.01 0.56
C CYS A 568 -6.60 5.78 1.32
N ALA A 569 -6.92 4.56 0.87
CA ALA A 569 -6.57 3.34 1.59
C ALA A 569 -5.15 2.86 1.22
N ASN A 570 -4.36 2.51 2.21
CA ASN A 570 -3.03 1.93 2.00
C ASN A 570 -3.16 0.48 1.52
N LEU A 571 -2.49 0.19 0.41
CA LEU A 571 -2.38 -1.18 -0.13
C LEU A 571 -1.02 -1.78 0.23
N ASP A 572 0.04 -1.00 0.08
CA ASP A 572 1.41 -1.42 0.39
C ASP A 572 2.28 -0.18 0.66
N SER A 573 3.40 -0.38 1.33
CA SER A 573 4.39 0.66 1.57
C SER A 573 5.81 0.10 1.57
N ARG A 574 6.77 0.92 1.16
CA ARG A 574 8.20 0.58 1.21
C ARG A 574 8.99 1.73 1.80
N ASP A 575 9.84 1.38 2.74
CA ASP A 575 10.86 2.30 3.20
C ASP A 575 11.98 2.43 2.18
N VAL A 576 12.39 3.66 1.96
CA VAL A 576 13.48 4.05 1.07
C VAL A 576 14.60 4.59 1.94
N ILE A 577 15.71 3.87 1.98
CA ILE A 577 16.93 4.29 2.63
C ILE A 577 17.75 5.14 1.65
N ILE A 578 18.03 6.37 2.03
CA ILE A 578 18.77 7.34 1.23
C ILE A 578 20.09 7.60 1.96
N LEU A 579 21.18 7.22 1.33
CA LEU A 579 22.53 7.45 1.82
C LEU A 579 23.18 8.61 1.05
N ILE A 580 23.60 9.63 1.76
CA ILE A 580 24.55 10.61 1.26
C ILE A 580 25.94 10.11 1.72
N PRO A 581 26.82 9.69 0.78
CA PRO A 581 28.09 9.10 1.16
C PRO A 581 29.01 10.13 1.82
N PRO A 582 30.00 9.73 2.59
CA PRO A 582 30.99 10.67 3.09
C PRO A 582 31.92 11.15 1.97
N VAL A 583 32.52 12.31 2.14
CA VAL A 583 33.63 12.73 1.26
C VAL A 583 34.78 11.72 1.38
N ALA A 584 35.44 11.42 0.27
CA ALA A 584 36.62 10.55 0.30
C ALA A 584 37.70 11.17 1.19
N PRO A 585 38.39 10.37 2.02
CA PRO A 585 39.50 10.91 2.81
C PRO A 585 40.62 11.38 1.88
N THR A 586 41.21 12.53 2.20
CA THR A 586 42.41 13.00 1.51
C THR A 586 43.57 12.03 1.76
N PRO A 587 44.36 11.68 0.75
CA PRO A 587 45.59 10.93 0.97
C PRO A 587 46.50 11.71 1.93
N ALA A 588 47.03 11.01 2.94
CA ALA A 588 47.98 11.57 3.91
C ALA A 588 49.34 11.82 3.30
#